data_60a548a7602ae1041206035312d08f8e
#
_entry.id   60a548a7602ae1041206035312d08f8e
#
_cell.length_a   1.000
_cell.length_b   1.000
_cell.length_c   1.000
_cell.angle_alpha   90.00
_cell.angle_beta   90.00
_cell.angle_gamma   90.00
#
_symmetry.space_group_name_H-M   'P 1'
#
loop_
_entity.id
_entity.type
_entity.pdbx_description
1 polymer ?
#
loop_
_entity_poly.entity_id
_entity_poly.type
_entity_poly.pdbx_seq_one_letter_code
_entity_poly.pdbx_strand_id
1 'polypeptide(L)'
;MPLLRKVAAKASDGSPCVAPVGTGGSGHYCKMIHNGIEHGMMSAISEAWAIMTKGLGMSLDEVGDELERWNSDGGLKNTFLVRIGADICRKTDSKTGKHVLDSVEDKVVQDYTGEEGTGVWSNTEAVEQHVPAPTLSTAHFLRIASGDLEQRRHIQKIFSTDFPTTKLAVSNRQSFLEELRIAVYVACLSAYAQGLNIIDKANHAYHFNISYPELLQVWRGGCIIQADHINEELVTPIYKKNAPNFINPLYDPSVAKELKDGYSALKSVVLRATEADHVIPSLSSTLEYLKYTTSTDLPTSFYEAELDYFGKHMFDKKGDDPNGLPETGKYHFEWKPA
;
A
#
# COMPACT_ATOMS: atom_id res chain seq x y z
N MET A 1 13.94 -25.52 -14.01
CA MET A 1 14.63 -24.20 -13.90
C MET A 1 15.36 -23.74 -15.17
N PRO A 2 16.23 -24.54 -15.90
CA PRO A 2 16.95 -24.00 -17.06
C PRO A 2 16.08 -23.43 -18.18
N LEU A 3 14.96 -24.08 -18.51
CA LEU A 3 14.01 -23.60 -19.50
C LEU A 3 13.32 -22.31 -19.05
N LEU A 4 12.84 -22.26 -17.80
CA LEU A 4 12.17 -21.08 -17.25
C LEU A 4 13.09 -19.85 -17.23
N ARG A 5 14.39 -20.02 -16.92
CA ARG A 5 15.37 -18.94 -16.99
C ARG A 5 15.55 -18.35 -18.39
N LYS A 6 15.32 -19.14 -19.43
CA LYS A 6 15.43 -18.67 -20.82
C LYS A 6 14.25 -17.79 -21.24
N VAL A 7 13.04 -18.11 -20.75
CA VAL A 7 11.79 -17.45 -21.16
C VAL A 7 11.30 -16.39 -20.17
N ALA A 8 11.85 -16.36 -18.95
CA ALA A 8 11.49 -15.37 -17.94
C ALA A 8 11.84 -13.94 -18.37
N ALA A 9 11.08 -12.99 -17.87
CA ALA A 9 11.43 -11.57 -17.94
C ALA A 9 12.85 -11.35 -17.39
N LYS A 10 13.51 -10.30 -17.87
CA LYS A 10 14.85 -9.92 -17.45
C LYS A 10 14.78 -8.64 -16.63
N ALA A 11 15.54 -8.59 -15.54
CA ALA A 11 15.81 -7.35 -14.84
C ALA A 11 16.76 -6.45 -15.66
N SER A 12 16.98 -5.22 -15.19
CA SER A 12 17.85 -4.22 -15.86
C SER A 12 19.27 -4.72 -16.11
N ASP A 13 19.80 -5.59 -15.25
CA ASP A 13 21.12 -6.22 -15.37
C ASP A 13 21.14 -7.49 -16.26
N GLY A 14 20.02 -7.82 -16.90
CA GLY A 14 19.87 -9.00 -17.74
C GLY A 14 19.63 -10.31 -16.98
N SER A 15 19.60 -10.30 -15.65
CA SER A 15 19.30 -11.48 -14.84
C SER A 15 17.83 -11.91 -14.97
N PRO A 16 17.54 -13.25 -15.03
CA PRO A 16 16.18 -13.73 -15.18
C PRO A 16 15.36 -13.57 -13.88
N CYS A 17 14.15 -13.02 -14.01
CA CYS A 17 13.21 -12.86 -12.90
C CYS A 17 12.42 -14.14 -12.66
N VAL A 18 13.11 -15.20 -12.28
CA VAL A 18 12.54 -16.52 -11.95
C VAL A 18 13.41 -17.24 -10.94
N ALA A 19 12.80 -17.71 -9.87
CA ALA A 19 13.51 -18.45 -8.81
C ALA A 19 12.55 -19.40 -8.06
N PRO A 20 13.06 -20.47 -7.42
CA PRO A 20 12.35 -21.19 -6.38
C PRO A 20 12.39 -20.36 -5.11
N VAL A 21 11.25 -19.83 -4.67
CA VAL A 21 11.21 -18.90 -3.53
C VAL A 21 11.14 -19.59 -2.18
N GLY A 22 10.73 -20.87 -2.13
CA GLY A 22 10.59 -21.64 -0.90
C GLY A 22 9.96 -23.01 -1.17
N THR A 23 9.46 -23.65 -0.13
CA THR A 23 8.85 -25.00 -0.17
C THR A 23 7.33 -24.94 -0.27
N GLY A 24 6.69 -26.04 -0.68
CA GLY A 24 5.22 -26.17 -0.72
C GLY A 24 4.55 -25.13 -1.58
N GLY A 25 3.53 -24.47 -1.04
CA GLY A 25 2.74 -23.42 -1.69
C GLY A 25 3.34 -22.02 -1.66
N SER A 26 4.58 -21.85 -1.18
CA SER A 26 5.23 -20.55 -0.94
C SER A 26 5.18 -19.60 -2.15
N GLY A 27 5.40 -20.11 -3.37
CA GLY A 27 5.35 -19.29 -4.58
C GLY A 27 3.98 -18.69 -4.85
N HIS A 28 2.92 -19.47 -4.65
CA HIS A 28 1.53 -19.00 -4.78
C HIS A 28 1.18 -18.01 -3.68
N TYR A 29 1.60 -18.30 -2.44
CA TYR A 29 1.41 -17.40 -1.31
C TYR A 29 2.07 -16.04 -1.57
N CYS A 30 3.35 -16.02 -1.94
CA CYS A 30 4.06 -14.80 -2.28
C CYS A 30 3.40 -14.05 -3.45
N LYS A 31 2.83 -14.76 -4.45
CA LYS A 31 2.10 -14.11 -5.55
C LYS A 31 0.78 -13.50 -5.09
N MET A 32 0.08 -14.14 -4.18
CA MET A 32 -1.14 -13.61 -3.56
C MET A 32 -0.87 -12.31 -2.80
N ILE A 33 0.16 -12.29 -1.95
CA ILE A 33 0.56 -11.07 -1.22
C ILE A 33 1.11 -9.99 -2.16
N HIS A 34 1.85 -10.36 -3.21
CA HIS A 34 2.22 -9.43 -4.28
C HIS A 34 1.01 -8.67 -4.83
N ASN A 35 -0.13 -9.33 -5.03
CA ASN A 35 -1.34 -8.67 -5.49
C ASN A 35 -1.92 -7.71 -4.42
N GLY A 36 -1.79 -8.03 -3.14
CA GLY A 36 -2.12 -7.09 -2.07
C GLY A 36 -1.27 -5.81 -2.13
N ILE A 37 0.06 -5.96 -2.30
CA ILE A 37 0.98 -4.83 -2.51
C ILE A 37 0.57 -4.01 -3.74
N GLU A 38 0.28 -4.70 -4.85
CA GLU A 38 -0.21 -4.11 -6.10
C GLU A 38 -1.43 -3.21 -5.85
N HIS A 39 -2.43 -3.69 -5.11
CA HIS A 39 -3.64 -2.92 -4.80
C HIS A 39 -3.31 -1.64 -4.03
N GLY A 40 -2.44 -1.70 -3.02
CA GLY A 40 -1.99 -0.52 -2.28
C GLY A 40 -1.31 0.52 -3.16
N MET A 41 -0.40 0.08 -4.03
CA MET A 41 0.30 0.95 -4.97
C MET A 41 -0.66 1.55 -6.02
N MET A 42 -1.55 0.73 -6.61
CA MET A 42 -2.53 1.20 -7.59
C MET A 42 -3.47 2.25 -7.00
N SER A 43 -3.97 2.04 -5.79
CA SER A 43 -4.85 2.99 -5.12
C SER A 43 -4.14 4.33 -4.90
N ALA A 44 -2.93 4.33 -4.33
CA ALA A 44 -2.17 5.54 -4.09
C ALA A 44 -1.90 6.35 -5.39
N ILE A 45 -1.59 5.66 -6.50
CA ILE A 45 -1.39 6.28 -7.82
C ILE A 45 -2.71 6.82 -8.38
N SER A 46 -3.82 6.08 -8.24
CA SER A 46 -5.16 6.51 -8.67
C SER A 46 -5.66 7.71 -7.87
N GLU A 47 -5.40 7.73 -6.57
CA GLU A 47 -5.69 8.86 -5.69
C GLU A 47 -4.92 10.11 -6.12
N ALA A 48 -3.64 9.96 -6.45
CA ALA A 48 -2.82 11.05 -6.98
C ALA A 48 -3.32 11.54 -8.35
N TRP A 49 -3.71 10.63 -9.24
CA TRP A 49 -4.35 10.99 -10.52
C TRP A 49 -5.62 11.83 -10.29
N ALA A 50 -6.48 11.43 -9.36
CA ALA A 50 -7.70 12.17 -9.03
C ALA A 50 -7.39 13.55 -8.42
N ILE A 51 -6.38 13.65 -7.57
CA ILE A 51 -5.89 14.93 -7.02
C ILE A 51 -5.38 15.84 -8.14
N MET A 52 -4.59 15.32 -9.07
CA MET A 52 -4.07 16.11 -10.21
C MET A 52 -5.17 16.56 -11.14
N THR A 53 -6.09 15.69 -11.52
CA THR A 53 -7.18 16.03 -12.46
C THR A 53 -8.26 16.88 -11.82
N LYS A 54 -8.87 16.42 -10.73
CA LYS A 54 -10.01 17.10 -10.07
C LYS A 54 -9.55 18.26 -9.17
N GLY A 55 -8.50 18.00 -8.38
CA GLY A 55 -7.99 18.96 -7.39
C GLY A 55 -7.19 20.10 -8.02
N LEU A 56 -6.28 19.81 -8.94
CA LEU A 56 -5.43 20.81 -9.60
C LEU A 56 -5.93 21.22 -10.97
N GLY A 57 -6.94 20.54 -11.53
CA GLY A 57 -7.50 20.83 -12.86
C GLY A 57 -6.54 20.55 -14.01
N MET A 58 -5.64 19.59 -13.85
CA MET A 58 -4.71 19.17 -14.91
C MET A 58 -5.43 18.37 -15.99
N SER A 59 -5.03 18.59 -17.24
CA SER A 59 -5.43 17.71 -18.36
C SER A 59 -4.79 16.32 -18.22
N LEU A 60 -5.34 15.32 -18.91
CA LEU A 60 -4.77 13.99 -18.92
C LEU A 60 -3.34 13.97 -19.48
N ASP A 61 -3.06 14.78 -20.50
CA ASP A 61 -1.70 14.89 -21.06
C ASP A 61 -0.71 15.47 -20.02
N GLU A 62 -1.10 16.54 -19.31
CA GLU A 62 -0.28 17.11 -18.23
C GLU A 62 -0.03 16.09 -17.10
N VAL A 63 -1.02 15.27 -16.75
CA VAL A 63 -0.86 14.20 -15.76
C VAL A 63 0.07 13.12 -16.30
N GLY A 64 -0.06 12.76 -17.58
CA GLY A 64 0.84 11.81 -18.23
C GLY A 64 2.29 12.27 -18.20
N ASP A 65 2.55 13.56 -18.49
CA ASP A 65 3.89 14.15 -18.42
C ASP A 65 4.46 14.15 -16.99
N GLU A 66 3.63 14.43 -16.02
CA GLU A 66 4.04 14.42 -14.60
C GLU A 66 4.34 13.00 -14.11
N LEU A 67 3.53 11.99 -14.46
CA LEU A 67 3.80 10.59 -14.12
C LEU A 67 5.08 10.08 -14.81
N GLU A 68 5.35 10.48 -16.05
CA GLU A 68 6.60 10.15 -16.71
C GLU A 68 7.81 10.78 -16.01
N ARG A 69 7.69 12.05 -15.58
CA ARG A 69 8.70 12.71 -14.76
C ARG A 69 8.94 11.95 -13.46
N TRP A 70 7.89 11.53 -12.76
CA TRP A 70 8.03 10.73 -11.52
C TRP A 70 8.73 9.40 -11.76
N ASN A 71 8.49 8.77 -12.92
CA ASN A 71 9.06 7.48 -13.26
C ASN A 71 10.52 7.54 -13.71
N SER A 72 11.02 8.74 -14.06
CA SER A 72 12.38 8.92 -14.59
C SER A 72 13.45 8.91 -13.51
N ASP A 73 13.13 9.36 -12.28
CA ASP A 73 14.12 9.54 -11.21
C ASP A 73 13.49 9.45 -9.81
N GLY A 74 14.35 9.32 -8.78
CA GLY A 74 13.95 9.29 -7.36
C GLY A 74 13.19 8.03 -6.95
N GLY A 75 12.42 8.12 -5.88
CA GLY A 75 11.78 6.96 -5.23
C GLY A 75 10.78 6.19 -6.08
N LEU A 76 10.21 6.81 -7.13
CA LEU A 76 9.28 6.16 -8.08
C LEU A 76 9.96 5.77 -9.41
N LYS A 77 11.29 5.89 -9.50
CA LYS A 77 12.06 5.52 -10.68
C LYS A 77 11.75 4.09 -11.14
N ASN A 78 11.49 3.98 -12.45
CA ASN A 78 11.17 2.72 -13.14
C ASN A 78 10.12 1.87 -12.39
N THR A 79 9.09 2.54 -11.84
CA THR A 79 7.94 1.88 -11.24
C THR A 79 6.91 1.56 -12.32
N PHE A 80 6.63 0.27 -12.53
CA PHE A 80 5.75 -0.19 -13.63
C PHE A 80 4.39 0.49 -13.63
N LEU A 81 3.73 0.58 -12.47
CA LEU A 81 2.40 1.19 -12.34
C LEU A 81 2.39 2.70 -12.65
N VAL A 82 3.46 3.42 -12.31
CA VAL A 82 3.61 4.85 -12.65
C VAL A 82 3.80 5.01 -14.15
N ARG A 83 4.63 4.16 -14.77
CA ARG A 83 4.86 4.17 -16.23
C ARG A 83 3.58 3.93 -17.01
N ILE A 84 2.83 2.85 -16.68
CA ILE A 84 1.56 2.59 -17.38
C ILE A 84 0.51 3.66 -17.09
N GLY A 85 0.56 4.32 -15.92
CA GLY A 85 -0.28 5.47 -15.62
C GLY A 85 -0.08 6.61 -16.62
N ALA A 86 1.17 6.92 -17.00
CA ALA A 86 1.47 7.90 -18.05
C ALA A 86 0.92 7.46 -19.42
N ASP A 87 1.11 6.17 -19.78
CA ASP A 87 0.58 5.62 -21.04
C ASP A 87 -0.95 5.67 -21.09
N ILE A 88 -1.63 5.33 -19.97
CA ILE A 88 -3.10 5.38 -19.85
C ILE A 88 -3.62 6.80 -20.03
N CYS A 89 -3.01 7.78 -19.40
CA CYS A 89 -3.42 9.18 -19.52
C CYS A 89 -3.33 9.71 -20.95
N ARG A 90 -2.30 9.30 -21.69
CA ARG A 90 -2.09 9.76 -23.08
C ARG A 90 -2.82 8.95 -24.16
N LYS A 91 -3.39 7.79 -23.79
CA LYS A 91 -3.99 6.89 -24.76
C LYS A 91 -5.28 7.45 -25.32
N THR A 92 -5.32 7.69 -26.64
CA THR A 92 -6.49 8.13 -27.38
C THR A 92 -7.13 6.99 -28.18
N ASP A 93 -8.44 6.99 -28.28
CA ASP A 93 -9.20 6.11 -29.16
C ASP A 93 -9.07 6.63 -30.60
N SER A 94 -8.55 5.80 -31.50
CA SER A 94 -8.35 6.14 -32.91
C SER A 94 -9.64 6.44 -33.68
N LYS A 95 -10.82 6.01 -33.18
CA LYS A 95 -12.13 6.25 -33.82
C LYS A 95 -12.75 7.57 -33.39
N THR A 96 -12.58 7.97 -32.13
CA THR A 96 -13.22 9.13 -31.57
C THR A 96 -12.29 10.33 -31.38
N GLY A 97 -10.97 10.09 -31.36
CA GLY A 97 -9.94 11.08 -31.04
C GLY A 97 -9.92 11.53 -29.57
N LYS A 98 -10.76 10.94 -28.72
CA LYS A 98 -10.82 11.23 -27.29
C LYS A 98 -9.88 10.32 -26.49
N HIS A 99 -9.48 10.74 -25.29
CA HIS A 99 -8.76 9.84 -24.38
C HIS A 99 -9.64 8.64 -24.03
N VAL A 100 -9.05 7.45 -24.05
CA VAL A 100 -9.77 6.20 -23.68
C VAL A 100 -10.27 6.30 -22.23
N LEU A 101 -9.49 6.89 -21.35
CA LEU A 101 -9.79 7.03 -19.94
C LEU A 101 -11.08 7.84 -19.68
N ASP A 102 -11.44 8.79 -20.55
CA ASP A 102 -12.70 9.55 -20.46
C ASP A 102 -13.96 8.68 -20.57
N SER A 103 -13.83 7.47 -21.11
CA SER A 103 -14.93 6.51 -21.28
C SER A 103 -14.91 5.36 -20.27
N VAL A 104 -13.91 5.29 -19.39
CA VAL A 104 -13.81 4.24 -18.37
C VAL A 104 -14.74 4.56 -17.21
N GLU A 105 -15.67 3.63 -16.91
CA GLU A 105 -16.60 3.77 -15.78
C GLU A 105 -15.86 3.64 -14.44
N ASP A 106 -16.26 4.44 -13.46
CA ASP A 106 -15.74 4.40 -12.10
C ASP A 106 -16.28 3.17 -11.35
N LYS A 107 -15.83 1.99 -11.78
CA LYS A 107 -16.27 0.70 -11.29
C LYS A 107 -15.23 -0.39 -11.56
N VAL A 108 -14.73 -1.05 -10.51
CA VAL A 108 -13.91 -2.24 -10.67
C VAL A 108 -14.79 -3.48 -10.83
N VAL A 109 -14.83 -4.00 -12.06
CA VAL A 109 -15.80 -5.05 -12.47
C VAL A 109 -15.59 -6.35 -11.72
N GLN A 110 -14.34 -6.76 -11.47
CA GLN A 110 -14.01 -8.02 -10.81
C GLN A 110 -14.54 -8.09 -9.38
N ASP A 111 -14.59 -6.96 -8.67
CA ASP A 111 -15.13 -6.92 -7.31
C ASP A 111 -16.65 -7.00 -7.27
N TYR A 112 -17.33 -6.59 -8.35
CA TYR A 112 -18.79 -6.74 -8.48
C TYR A 112 -19.19 -8.18 -8.79
N THR A 113 -18.44 -8.87 -9.65
CA THR A 113 -18.71 -10.25 -10.05
C THR A 113 -18.28 -11.29 -9.02
N GLY A 114 -17.47 -10.89 -8.03
CA GLY A 114 -16.88 -11.79 -7.03
C GLY A 114 -15.76 -12.68 -7.58
N GLU A 115 -15.24 -12.37 -8.76
CA GLU A 115 -14.12 -13.11 -9.38
C GLU A 115 -12.76 -12.74 -8.80
N GLU A 116 -12.66 -11.62 -8.08
CA GLU A 116 -11.44 -11.21 -7.39
C GLU A 116 -11.26 -12.03 -6.10
N GLY A 117 -10.18 -12.81 -6.05
CA GLY A 117 -9.87 -13.66 -4.90
C GLY A 117 -8.58 -13.24 -4.17
N THR A 118 -7.58 -12.76 -4.91
CA THR A 118 -6.26 -12.48 -4.32
C THR A 118 -6.27 -11.27 -3.37
N GLY A 119 -7.10 -10.27 -3.65
CA GLY A 119 -7.32 -9.14 -2.74
C GLY A 119 -7.98 -9.57 -1.44
N VAL A 120 -9.02 -10.41 -1.52
CA VAL A 120 -9.68 -11.00 -0.35
C VAL A 120 -8.67 -11.80 0.47
N TRP A 121 -7.98 -12.74 -0.17
CA TRP A 121 -7.06 -13.64 0.52
C TRP A 121 -5.86 -12.91 1.14
N SER A 122 -5.27 -11.92 0.46
CA SER A 122 -4.16 -11.16 1.03
C SER A 122 -4.57 -10.35 2.27
N ASN A 123 -5.80 -9.82 2.29
CA ASN A 123 -6.33 -9.11 3.45
C ASN A 123 -6.72 -10.06 4.59
N THR A 124 -7.31 -11.22 4.28
CA THR A 124 -7.58 -12.27 5.27
C THR A 124 -6.29 -12.70 5.94
N GLU A 125 -5.25 -13.00 5.16
CA GLU A 125 -3.94 -13.37 5.70
C GLU A 125 -3.32 -12.27 6.57
N ALA A 126 -3.44 -10.99 6.19
CA ALA A 126 -2.94 -9.90 7.02
C ALA A 126 -3.57 -9.92 8.42
N VAL A 127 -4.90 -10.16 8.50
CA VAL A 127 -5.63 -10.24 9.76
C VAL A 127 -5.27 -11.53 10.53
N GLU A 128 -5.26 -12.69 9.87
CA GLU A 128 -4.94 -13.98 10.49
C GLU A 128 -3.51 -14.04 11.02
N GLN A 129 -2.56 -13.39 10.32
CA GLN A 129 -1.17 -13.29 10.75
C GLN A 129 -0.91 -12.13 11.73
N HIS A 130 -1.95 -11.39 12.14
CA HIS A 130 -1.84 -10.22 13.02
C HIS A 130 -0.84 -9.16 12.51
N VAL A 131 -0.84 -8.89 11.21
CA VAL A 131 0.01 -7.88 10.59
C VAL A 131 -0.83 -6.66 10.22
N PRO A 132 -0.55 -5.47 10.76
CA PRO A 132 -1.24 -4.26 10.34
C PRO A 132 -0.85 -3.90 8.91
N ALA A 133 -1.80 -4.01 7.99
CA ALA A 133 -1.61 -3.72 6.56
C ALA A 133 -2.67 -2.75 6.01
N PRO A 134 -2.85 -1.57 6.61
CA PRO A 134 -3.98 -0.70 6.26
C PRO A 134 -3.88 -0.11 4.86
N THR A 135 -2.69 0.13 4.31
CA THR A 135 -2.52 0.60 2.93
C THR A 135 -3.09 -0.40 1.92
N LEU A 136 -2.86 -1.70 2.16
CA LEU A 136 -3.38 -2.78 1.32
C LEU A 136 -4.89 -2.93 1.50
N SER A 137 -5.33 -2.94 2.76
CA SER A 137 -6.73 -3.21 3.13
C SER A 137 -7.67 -2.12 2.67
N THR A 138 -7.32 -0.85 2.86
CA THR A 138 -8.17 0.26 2.43
C THR A 138 -8.24 0.39 0.91
N ALA A 139 -7.17 0.05 0.19
CA ALA A 139 -7.18 -0.07 -1.26
C ALA A 139 -8.19 -1.12 -1.74
N HIS A 140 -8.23 -2.28 -1.08
CA HIS A 140 -9.20 -3.32 -1.40
C HIS A 140 -10.63 -2.91 -1.07
N PHE A 141 -10.86 -2.26 0.07
CA PHE A 141 -12.19 -1.73 0.41
C PHE A 141 -12.66 -0.65 -0.59
N LEU A 142 -11.77 0.20 -1.08
CA LEU A 142 -12.12 1.15 -2.16
C LEU A 142 -12.58 0.43 -3.43
N ARG A 143 -11.90 -0.64 -3.83
CA ARG A 143 -12.28 -1.47 -4.97
C ARG A 143 -13.66 -2.08 -4.78
N ILE A 144 -13.93 -2.71 -3.64
CA ILE A 144 -15.24 -3.28 -3.29
C ILE A 144 -16.33 -2.20 -3.37
N ALA A 145 -16.10 -1.04 -2.74
CA ALA A 145 -17.04 0.07 -2.77
C ALA A 145 -17.30 0.58 -4.20
N SER A 146 -16.28 0.59 -5.06
CA SER A 146 -16.44 0.99 -6.46
C SER A 146 -17.26 -0.01 -7.26
N GLY A 147 -17.16 -1.30 -6.95
CA GLY A 147 -17.83 -2.39 -7.66
C GLY A 147 -19.36 -2.24 -7.66
N ASP A 148 -19.94 -1.84 -6.55
CA ASP A 148 -21.41 -1.65 -6.42
C ASP A 148 -21.82 -0.20 -6.75
N LEU A 149 -21.77 0.14 -8.02
CA LEU A 149 -22.14 1.47 -8.50
C LEU A 149 -23.65 1.76 -8.31
N GLU A 150 -24.51 0.75 -8.38
CA GLU A 150 -25.95 0.89 -8.18
C GLU A 150 -26.25 1.29 -6.73
N GLN A 151 -25.64 0.63 -5.78
CA GLN A 151 -25.76 0.96 -4.35
C GLN A 151 -25.27 2.39 -4.08
N ARG A 152 -24.09 2.80 -4.63
CA ARG A 152 -23.60 4.16 -4.47
C ARG A 152 -24.56 5.22 -5.01
N ARG A 153 -25.13 5.01 -6.20
CA ARG A 153 -26.14 5.89 -6.78
C ARG A 153 -27.42 5.98 -5.94
N HIS A 154 -27.83 4.86 -5.35
CA HIS A 154 -29.01 4.82 -4.47
C HIS A 154 -28.76 5.60 -3.17
N ILE A 155 -27.63 5.37 -2.52
CA ILE A 155 -27.24 6.09 -1.30
C ILE A 155 -27.11 7.59 -1.55
N GLN A 156 -26.47 8.00 -2.63
CA GLN A 156 -26.33 9.40 -3.02
C GLN A 156 -27.71 10.12 -3.11
N LYS A 157 -28.71 9.46 -3.72
CA LYS A 157 -30.06 10.00 -3.80
C LYS A 157 -30.71 10.20 -2.43
N ILE A 158 -30.49 9.26 -1.49
CA ILE A 158 -31.03 9.35 -0.12
C ILE A 158 -30.37 10.49 0.66
N PHE A 159 -29.06 10.63 0.54
CA PHE A 159 -28.30 11.70 1.20
C PHE A 159 -28.62 13.07 0.58
N SER A 160 -29.17 13.12 -0.63
CA SER A 160 -29.41 14.36 -1.39
C SER A 160 -28.16 15.22 -1.58
N THR A 161 -26.99 14.59 -1.47
CA THR A 161 -25.67 15.21 -1.68
C THR A 161 -24.67 14.18 -2.15
N ASP A 162 -23.61 14.61 -2.79
CA ASP A 162 -22.53 13.77 -3.29
C ASP A 162 -21.16 14.10 -2.67
N PHE A 163 -21.08 14.98 -1.68
CA PHE A 163 -19.81 15.46 -1.13
C PHE A 163 -18.79 15.73 -2.24
N PRO A 164 -19.04 16.70 -3.10
CA PRO A 164 -18.27 16.88 -4.33
C PRO A 164 -16.82 17.25 -4.01
N THR A 165 -15.91 16.54 -4.64
CA THR A 165 -14.49 16.90 -4.62
C THR A 165 -14.29 18.31 -5.15
N THR A 166 -13.61 19.15 -4.38
CA THR A 166 -13.34 20.55 -4.74
C THR A 166 -11.89 20.73 -5.19
N LYS A 167 -11.59 21.91 -5.75
CA LYS A 167 -10.20 22.26 -6.11
C LYS A 167 -9.36 22.49 -4.87
N LEU A 168 -8.12 22.04 -4.91
CA LEU A 168 -7.15 22.27 -3.84
C LEU A 168 -6.67 23.73 -3.82
N ALA A 169 -6.64 24.33 -2.64
CA ALA A 169 -6.00 25.62 -2.42
C ALA A 169 -4.48 25.41 -2.28
N VAL A 170 -3.73 25.53 -3.37
CA VAL A 170 -2.28 25.43 -3.40
C VAL A 170 -1.66 26.74 -3.89
N SER A 171 -0.69 27.26 -3.14
CA SER A 171 0.02 28.49 -3.51
C SER A 171 1.06 28.27 -4.61
N ASN A 172 1.65 27.08 -4.66
CA ASN A 172 2.64 26.67 -5.67
C ASN A 172 2.33 25.25 -6.14
N ARG A 173 1.80 25.14 -7.36
CA ARG A 173 1.43 23.85 -7.97
C ARG A 173 2.62 22.89 -8.08
N GLN A 174 3.79 23.38 -8.52
CA GLN A 174 4.95 22.54 -8.74
C GLN A 174 5.50 21.97 -7.42
N SER A 175 5.54 22.78 -6.36
CA SER A 175 5.93 22.31 -5.03
C SER A 175 4.96 21.25 -4.50
N PHE A 176 3.67 21.43 -4.72
CA PHE A 176 2.66 20.46 -4.30
C PHE A 176 2.73 19.15 -5.10
N LEU A 177 3.01 19.21 -6.40
CA LEU A 177 3.24 18.01 -7.21
C LEU A 177 4.44 17.20 -6.73
N GLU A 178 5.49 17.87 -6.24
CA GLU A 178 6.62 17.19 -5.63
C GLU A 178 6.24 16.56 -4.27
N GLU A 179 5.46 17.25 -3.42
CA GLU A 179 4.91 16.65 -2.20
C GLU A 179 4.04 15.43 -2.52
N LEU A 180 3.21 15.50 -3.57
CA LEU A 180 2.35 14.40 -4.02
C LEU A 180 3.16 13.20 -4.52
N ARG A 181 4.23 13.44 -5.28
CA ARG A 181 5.17 12.41 -5.73
C ARG A 181 5.77 11.66 -4.53
N ILE A 182 6.26 12.42 -3.54
CA ILE A 182 6.83 11.86 -2.32
C ILE A 182 5.77 11.08 -1.53
N ALA A 183 4.55 11.59 -1.42
CA ALA A 183 3.45 10.91 -0.72
C ALA A 183 3.11 9.54 -1.37
N VAL A 184 3.03 9.49 -2.69
CA VAL A 184 2.82 8.24 -3.44
C VAL A 184 3.98 7.27 -3.23
N TYR A 185 5.21 7.75 -3.26
CA TYR A 185 6.39 6.94 -2.99
C TYR A 185 6.35 6.33 -1.59
N VAL A 186 6.04 7.11 -0.56
CA VAL A 186 5.90 6.63 0.82
C VAL A 186 4.81 5.57 0.94
N ALA A 187 3.69 5.74 0.22
CA ALA A 187 2.63 4.74 0.20
C ALA A 187 3.08 3.43 -0.49
N CYS A 188 3.80 3.51 -1.61
CA CYS A 188 4.36 2.35 -2.30
C CYS A 188 5.38 1.60 -1.41
N LEU A 189 6.30 2.32 -0.77
CA LEU A 189 7.28 1.72 0.15
C LEU A 189 6.60 1.08 1.36
N SER A 190 5.57 1.73 1.91
CA SER A 190 4.78 1.17 3.02
C SER A 190 4.00 -0.08 2.60
N ALA A 191 3.45 -0.12 1.38
CA ALA A 191 2.79 -1.31 0.85
C ALA A 191 3.76 -2.50 0.74
N TYR A 192 4.98 -2.27 0.24
CA TYR A 192 6.05 -3.28 0.24
C TYR A 192 6.37 -3.77 1.65
N ALA A 193 6.57 -2.88 2.61
CA ALA A 193 6.87 -3.24 4.00
C ALA A 193 5.74 -4.07 4.63
N GLN A 194 4.49 -3.68 4.44
CA GLN A 194 3.32 -4.40 4.93
C GLN A 194 3.24 -5.81 4.31
N GLY A 195 3.38 -5.92 2.99
CA GLY A 195 3.33 -7.21 2.30
C GLY A 195 4.47 -8.14 2.70
N LEU A 196 5.70 -7.64 2.82
CA LEU A 196 6.83 -8.45 3.27
C LEU A 196 6.66 -8.94 4.72
N ASN A 197 6.06 -8.13 5.60
CA ASN A 197 5.74 -8.57 6.96
C ASN A 197 4.69 -9.68 6.99
N ILE A 198 3.68 -9.63 6.14
CA ILE A 198 2.69 -10.73 6.02
C ILE A 198 3.39 -12.00 5.57
N ILE A 199 4.25 -11.91 4.54
CA ILE A 199 5.01 -13.06 4.03
C ILE A 199 5.90 -13.66 5.12
N ASP A 200 6.54 -12.84 5.96
CA ASP A 200 7.39 -13.32 7.04
C ASP A 200 6.61 -14.07 8.11
N LYS A 201 5.52 -13.51 8.58
CA LYS A 201 4.66 -14.18 9.56
C LYS A 201 4.16 -15.52 9.05
N ALA A 202 3.68 -15.57 7.81
CA ALA A 202 3.25 -16.81 7.17
C ALA A 202 4.42 -17.79 6.93
N ASN A 203 5.61 -17.30 6.61
CA ASN A 203 6.80 -18.13 6.47
C ASN A 203 7.10 -18.89 7.76
N HIS A 204 6.96 -18.25 8.92
CA HIS A 204 7.11 -18.89 10.22
C HIS A 204 5.94 -19.84 10.53
N ALA A 205 4.71 -19.42 10.31
CA ALA A 205 3.51 -20.19 10.62
C ALA A 205 3.38 -21.46 9.77
N TYR A 206 3.69 -21.36 8.47
CA TYR A 206 3.51 -22.45 7.50
C TYR A 206 4.80 -23.17 7.12
N HIS A 207 5.94 -22.77 7.69
CA HIS A 207 7.26 -23.38 7.43
C HIS A 207 7.65 -23.41 5.94
N PHE A 208 7.42 -22.32 5.23
CA PHE A 208 7.67 -22.20 3.78
C PHE A 208 9.17 -22.15 3.43
N ASN A 209 10.05 -21.82 4.37
CA ASN A 209 11.49 -21.64 4.15
C ASN A 209 11.78 -20.68 2.98
N ILE A 210 11.18 -19.50 3.02
CA ILE A 210 11.26 -18.52 1.92
C ILE A 210 12.66 -17.92 1.85
N SER A 211 13.22 -17.93 0.64
CA SER A 211 14.42 -17.16 0.28
C SER A 211 14.03 -15.78 -0.18
N TYR A 212 14.15 -14.77 0.69
CA TYR A 212 13.79 -13.38 0.36
C TYR A 212 14.62 -12.78 -0.79
N PRO A 213 15.95 -13.03 -0.88
CA PRO A 213 16.70 -12.57 -2.05
C PRO A 213 16.17 -13.13 -3.38
N GLU A 214 15.75 -14.39 -3.40
CA GLU A 214 15.15 -15.03 -4.59
C GLU A 214 13.75 -14.47 -4.87
N LEU A 215 12.93 -14.23 -3.85
CA LEU A 215 11.63 -13.59 -3.97
C LEU A 215 11.76 -12.20 -4.60
N LEU A 216 12.65 -11.37 -4.07
CA LEU A 216 12.89 -10.02 -4.56
C LEU A 216 13.49 -10.03 -5.97
N GLN A 217 14.33 -11.03 -6.31
CA GLN A 217 14.81 -11.22 -7.67
C GLN A 217 13.66 -11.44 -8.68
N VAL A 218 12.62 -12.19 -8.28
CA VAL A 218 11.43 -12.40 -9.12
C VAL A 218 10.66 -11.09 -9.35
N TRP A 219 10.66 -10.18 -8.38
CA TRP A 219 9.93 -8.90 -8.44
C TRP A 219 10.68 -7.77 -9.15
N ARG A 220 11.93 -7.99 -9.60
CA ARG A 220 12.73 -6.98 -10.29
C ARG A 220 12.26 -6.66 -11.71
N GLY A 221 11.50 -7.53 -12.34
CA GLY A 221 11.01 -7.30 -13.68
C GLY A 221 9.93 -8.27 -14.11
N GLY A 222 9.09 -7.83 -15.07
CA GLY A 222 7.98 -8.63 -15.58
C GLY A 222 6.85 -8.84 -14.59
N CYS A 223 6.75 -8.02 -13.56
CA CYS A 223 5.64 -8.03 -12.60
C CYS A 223 5.09 -6.62 -12.37
N ILE A 224 3.86 -6.55 -11.85
CA ILE A 224 3.11 -5.29 -11.71
C ILE A 224 3.71 -4.39 -10.62
N ILE A 225 4.29 -4.96 -9.57
CA ILE A 225 4.92 -4.20 -8.48
C ILE A 225 6.38 -3.86 -8.74
N GLN A 226 6.91 -4.08 -9.94
CA GLN A 226 8.26 -3.65 -10.27
C GLN A 226 8.47 -2.18 -9.91
N ALA A 227 9.52 -1.90 -9.14
CA ALA A 227 9.91 -0.57 -8.68
C ALA A 227 11.41 -0.60 -8.35
N ASP A 228 12.25 -0.09 -9.24
CA ASP A 228 13.70 -0.28 -9.15
C ASP A 228 14.26 0.32 -7.85
N HIS A 229 13.89 1.54 -7.51
CA HIS A 229 14.39 2.16 -6.28
C HIS A 229 13.97 1.37 -5.04
N ILE A 230 12.68 1.05 -4.90
CA ILE A 230 12.18 0.32 -3.72
C ILE A 230 12.79 -1.08 -3.64
N ASN A 231 12.70 -1.85 -4.73
CA ASN A 231 13.13 -3.24 -4.71
C ASN A 231 14.64 -3.39 -4.80
N GLU A 232 15.27 -2.81 -5.85
CA GLU A 232 16.68 -3.10 -6.17
C GLU A 232 17.65 -2.29 -5.32
N GLU A 233 17.37 -0.98 -5.15
CA GLU A 233 18.30 -0.08 -4.49
C GLU A 233 18.12 -0.07 -2.95
N LEU A 234 16.88 -0.27 -2.45
CA LEU A 234 16.59 -0.15 -1.03
C LEU A 234 16.40 -1.51 -0.34
N VAL A 235 15.43 -2.31 -0.77
CA VAL A 235 14.98 -3.52 -0.03
C VAL A 235 15.87 -4.74 -0.29
N THR A 236 16.25 -5.01 -1.54
CA THR A 236 17.10 -6.17 -1.87
C THR A 236 18.45 -6.18 -1.15
N PRO A 237 19.17 -5.06 -0.99
CA PRO A 237 20.43 -5.04 -0.23
C PRO A 237 20.28 -5.47 1.22
N ILE A 238 19.15 -5.09 1.88
CA ILE A 238 18.86 -5.46 3.27
C ILE A 238 18.80 -6.98 3.42
N TYR A 239 18.05 -7.65 2.53
CA TYR A 239 17.88 -9.09 2.61
C TYR A 239 19.09 -9.87 2.17
N LYS A 240 19.87 -9.38 1.20
CA LYS A 240 21.16 -9.98 0.83
C LYS A 240 22.16 -9.95 1.98
N LYS A 241 22.19 -8.85 2.74
CA LYS A 241 23.10 -8.68 3.89
C LYS A 241 22.70 -9.59 5.06
N ASN A 242 21.40 -9.81 5.27
CA ASN A 242 20.85 -10.47 6.45
C ASN A 242 20.33 -11.90 6.17
N ALA A 243 20.52 -12.43 4.95
CA ALA A 243 20.11 -13.79 4.61
C ALA A 243 20.77 -14.82 5.56
N PRO A 244 20.05 -15.90 5.96
CA PRO A 244 18.68 -16.24 5.58
C PRO A 244 17.60 -15.58 6.45
N ASN A 245 17.96 -14.77 7.45
CA ASN A 245 17.02 -14.20 8.40
C ASN A 245 16.20 -13.08 7.78
N PHE A 246 14.91 -13.05 8.07
CA PHE A 246 14.06 -11.93 7.74
C PHE A 246 14.36 -10.76 8.67
N ILE A 247 14.29 -9.57 8.10
CA ILE A 247 14.28 -8.32 8.85
C ILE A 247 13.10 -7.49 8.35
N ASN A 248 12.24 -7.05 9.27
CA ASN A 248 11.21 -6.09 8.92
C ASN A 248 11.87 -4.88 8.25
N PRO A 249 11.48 -4.49 7.03
CA PRO A 249 12.09 -3.34 6.34
C PRO A 249 12.14 -2.07 7.18
N LEU A 250 11.15 -1.87 8.06
CA LEU A 250 11.11 -0.71 8.95
C LEU A 250 12.24 -0.67 10.00
N TYR A 251 12.94 -1.78 10.23
CA TYR A 251 14.09 -1.83 11.15
C TYR A 251 15.39 -1.38 10.48
N ASP A 252 15.40 -1.27 9.16
CA ASP A 252 16.59 -0.79 8.46
C ASP A 252 16.66 0.74 8.47
N PRO A 253 17.79 1.32 8.89
CA PRO A 253 17.94 2.77 8.96
C PRO A 253 17.74 3.51 7.65
N SER A 254 18.01 2.88 6.50
CA SER A 254 17.81 3.51 5.18
C SER A 254 16.31 3.63 4.86
N VAL A 255 15.53 2.58 5.08
CA VAL A 255 14.07 2.60 4.93
C VAL A 255 13.44 3.58 5.90
N ALA A 256 13.84 3.51 7.18
CA ALA A 256 13.33 4.41 8.22
C ALA A 256 13.61 5.89 7.87
N LYS A 257 14.80 6.18 7.31
CA LYS A 257 15.16 7.53 6.86
C LYS A 257 14.26 8.02 5.75
N GLU A 258 14.05 7.23 4.70
CA GLU A 258 13.21 7.63 3.56
C GLU A 258 11.75 7.86 3.96
N LEU A 259 11.19 6.99 4.81
CA LEU A 259 9.84 7.17 5.35
C LEU A 259 9.72 8.42 6.21
N LYS A 260 10.72 8.69 7.06
CA LYS A 260 10.79 9.89 7.89
C LYS A 260 10.89 11.16 7.05
N ASP A 261 11.76 11.17 6.05
CA ASP A 261 11.96 12.32 5.16
C ASP A 261 10.68 12.62 4.35
N GLY A 262 9.93 11.59 3.94
CA GLY A 262 8.69 11.73 3.19
C GLY A 262 7.44 12.00 4.06
N TYR A 263 7.51 11.83 5.38
CA TYR A 263 6.34 11.93 6.27
C TYR A 263 5.63 13.28 6.17
N SER A 264 6.37 14.39 6.14
CA SER A 264 5.78 15.73 6.10
C SER A 264 5.05 16.00 4.79
N ALA A 265 5.56 15.50 3.66
CA ALA A 265 4.91 15.59 2.36
C ALA A 265 3.61 14.77 2.33
N LEU A 266 3.64 13.52 2.80
CA LEU A 266 2.45 12.68 2.91
C LEU A 266 1.37 13.36 3.78
N LYS A 267 1.76 13.87 4.95
CA LYS A 267 0.84 14.58 5.86
C LYS A 267 0.23 15.81 5.21
N SER A 268 1.04 16.63 4.51
CA SER A 268 0.58 17.83 3.79
C SER A 268 -0.46 17.46 2.72
N VAL A 269 -0.17 16.44 1.91
CA VAL A 269 -1.08 15.96 0.87
C VAL A 269 -2.40 15.45 1.47
N VAL A 270 -2.34 14.60 2.49
CA VAL A 270 -3.53 14.03 3.15
C VAL A 270 -4.41 15.14 3.73
N LEU A 271 -3.84 16.11 4.42
CA LEU A 271 -4.62 17.21 5.00
C LEU A 271 -5.33 18.03 3.93
N ARG A 272 -4.62 18.44 2.87
CA ARG A 272 -5.19 19.24 1.78
C ARG A 272 -6.24 18.48 0.97
N ALA A 273 -5.97 17.21 0.69
CA ALA A 273 -6.90 16.36 -0.04
C ALA A 273 -8.18 16.10 0.76
N THR A 274 -8.06 15.90 2.09
CA THR A 274 -9.21 15.74 2.99
C THR A 274 -10.03 17.03 3.09
N GLU A 275 -9.38 18.20 3.19
CA GLU A 275 -10.06 19.50 3.19
C GLU A 275 -10.87 19.77 1.92
N ALA A 276 -10.44 19.18 0.81
CA ALA A 276 -11.08 19.31 -0.51
C ALA A 276 -11.97 18.10 -0.88
N ASP A 277 -12.34 17.26 0.06
CA ASP A 277 -13.22 16.08 -0.07
C ASP A 277 -12.73 15.06 -1.12
N HIS A 278 -11.41 14.92 -1.30
CA HIS A 278 -10.85 13.86 -2.14
C HIS A 278 -10.90 12.51 -1.44
N VAL A 279 -11.27 11.47 -2.20
CA VAL A 279 -11.22 10.07 -1.74
C VAL A 279 -9.76 9.58 -1.81
N ILE A 280 -9.12 9.38 -0.65
CA ILE A 280 -7.69 9.07 -0.54
C ILE A 280 -7.40 7.96 0.49
N PRO A 281 -8.06 6.80 0.42
CA PRO A 281 -7.95 5.79 1.47
C PRO A 281 -6.53 5.25 1.67
N SER A 282 -5.77 5.00 0.61
CA SER A 282 -4.42 4.46 0.74
C SER A 282 -3.41 5.49 1.26
N LEU A 283 -3.48 6.74 0.80
CA LEU A 283 -2.61 7.80 1.30
C LEU A 283 -2.91 8.11 2.78
N SER A 284 -4.19 8.23 3.15
CA SER A 284 -4.59 8.51 4.53
C SER A 284 -4.25 7.35 5.48
N SER A 285 -4.51 6.12 5.09
CA SER A 285 -4.18 4.95 5.91
C SER A 285 -2.68 4.69 6.01
N THR A 286 -1.90 5.06 4.99
CA THR A 286 -0.43 5.06 5.08
C THR A 286 0.06 6.06 6.12
N LEU A 287 -0.52 7.25 6.18
CA LEU A 287 -0.20 8.23 7.22
C LEU A 287 -0.49 7.67 8.61
N GLU A 288 -1.66 7.05 8.81
CA GLU A 288 -2.01 6.40 10.09
C GLU A 288 -1.08 5.21 10.40
N TYR A 289 -0.74 4.39 9.41
CA TYR A 289 0.23 3.30 9.56
C TYR A 289 1.55 3.78 10.12
N LEU A 290 2.13 4.84 9.55
CA LEU A 290 3.38 5.39 10.05
C LEU A 290 3.24 5.95 11.47
N LYS A 291 2.12 6.58 11.80
CA LYS A 291 1.87 7.13 13.13
C LYS A 291 1.84 6.04 14.20
N TYR A 292 1.03 5.00 14.01
CA TYR A 292 0.92 3.98 15.05
C TYR A 292 2.07 2.98 15.09
N THR A 293 2.77 2.73 13.97
CA THR A 293 3.94 1.84 13.98
C THR A 293 5.19 2.49 14.56
N THR A 294 5.24 3.81 14.62
CA THR A 294 6.38 4.57 15.18
C THR A 294 6.10 5.16 16.56
N SER A 295 4.92 4.93 17.14
CA SER A 295 4.52 5.46 18.45
C SER A 295 4.53 4.36 19.51
N THR A 296 5.01 4.71 20.70
CA THR A 296 4.86 3.91 21.91
C THR A 296 3.72 4.41 22.80
N ASP A 297 2.99 5.45 22.36
CA ASP A 297 1.85 6.03 23.07
C ASP A 297 0.64 6.08 22.14
N LEU A 298 -0.17 5.02 22.19
CA LEU A 298 -1.39 4.86 21.42
C LEU A 298 -2.63 5.01 22.30
N PRO A 299 -3.79 5.37 21.73
CA PRO A 299 -5.05 5.47 22.48
C PRO A 299 -5.60 4.10 22.93
N THR A 300 -4.89 3.02 22.65
CA THR A 300 -5.28 1.64 22.95
C THR A 300 -5.32 1.32 24.44
N SER A 301 -4.69 2.13 25.29
CA SER A 301 -4.84 1.99 26.75
C SER A 301 -6.28 2.20 27.23
N PHE A 302 -7.04 3.11 26.61
CA PHE A 302 -8.45 3.29 26.90
C PHE A 302 -9.27 2.10 26.37
N TYR A 303 -8.98 1.66 25.15
CA TYR A 303 -9.61 0.49 24.54
C TYR A 303 -9.43 -0.78 25.41
N GLU A 304 -8.21 -1.01 25.91
CA GLU A 304 -7.91 -2.13 26.79
C GLU A 304 -8.67 -2.04 28.12
N ALA A 305 -8.78 -0.84 28.69
CA ALA A 305 -9.56 -0.62 29.90
C ALA A 305 -11.07 -0.87 29.67
N GLU A 306 -11.61 -0.53 28.49
CA GLU A 306 -13.00 -0.87 28.12
C GLU A 306 -13.21 -2.38 28.05
N LEU A 307 -12.30 -3.13 27.44
CA LEU A 307 -12.34 -4.59 27.38
C LEU A 307 -12.33 -5.20 28.79
N ASP A 308 -11.47 -4.72 29.67
CA ASP A 308 -11.43 -5.20 31.06
C ASP A 308 -12.69 -4.83 31.85
N TYR A 309 -13.25 -3.65 31.61
CA TYR A 309 -14.47 -3.17 32.26
C TYR A 309 -15.70 -4.04 31.99
N PHE A 310 -15.94 -4.42 30.71
CA PHE A 310 -17.12 -5.17 30.36
C PHE A 310 -16.91 -6.69 30.31
N GLY A 311 -15.67 -7.16 30.11
CA GLY A 311 -15.39 -8.56 29.85
C GLY A 311 -14.32 -9.20 30.74
N LYS A 312 -13.68 -8.46 31.65
CA LYS A 312 -12.57 -8.93 32.46
C LYS A 312 -11.45 -9.53 31.61
N HIS A 313 -11.09 -8.80 30.54
CA HIS A 313 -10.10 -9.29 29.56
C HIS A 313 -8.66 -9.17 30.08
N MET A 314 -8.44 -8.53 31.21
CA MET A 314 -7.14 -8.31 31.82
C MET A 314 -6.30 -7.29 31.05
N PHE A 315 -5.30 -6.69 31.69
CA PHE A 315 -4.40 -5.73 31.07
C PHE A 315 -3.00 -5.78 31.69
N ASP A 316 -2.02 -5.19 31.01
CA ASP A 316 -0.67 -4.99 31.55
C ASP A 316 -0.50 -3.58 32.09
N LYS A 317 0.24 -3.41 33.18
CA LYS A 317 0.51 -2.09 33.77
C LYS A 317 1.74 -1.46 33.11
N LYS A 318 1.66 -0.15 32.88
CA LYS A 318 2.81 0.63 32.41
C LYS A 318 3.99 0.46 33.37
N GLY A 319 5.15 0.07 32.85
CA GLY A 319 6.39 -0.06 33.62
C GLY A 319 6.66 -1.45 34.21
N ASP A 320 5.77 -2.40 34.08
CA ASP A 320 5.98 -3.77 34.58
C ASP A 320 6.96 -4.58 33.72
N ASP A 321 7.11 -4.23 32.44
CA ASP A 321 8.11 -4.81 31.57
C ASP A 321 8.95 -3.73 30.88
N PRO A 322 10.08 -3.34 31.48
CA PRO A 322 10.98 -2.36 30.89
C PRO A 322 11.65 -2.83 29.60
N ASN A 323 11.58 -4.13 29.27
CA ASN A 323 12.18 -4.70 28.05
C ASN A 323 11.15 -4.91 26.92
N GLY A 324 9.86 -4.59 27.18
CA GLY A 324 8.81 -4.64 26.17
C GLY A 324 8.46 -6.05 25.65
N LEU A 325 8.77 -7.10 26.42
CA LEU A 325 8.31 -8.44 26.11
C LEU A 325 6.82 -8.53 26.43
N PRO A 326 5.98 -8.99 25.49
CA PRO A 326 4.54 -9.09 25.71
C PRO A 326 4.27 -10.13 26.80
N GLU A 327 4.08 -9.68 28.01
CA GLU A 327 3.45 -10.49 29.01
C GLU A 327 1.93 -10.27 28.93
N THR A 328 1.25 -11.33 28.70
CA THR A 328 -0.19 -11.37 28.45
C THR A 328 -0.98 -11.06 29.72
N GLY A 329 -1.67 -9.94 29.76
CA GLY A 329 -2.72 -9.52 30.68
C GLY A 329 -2.67 -10.12 32.08
N LYS A 330 -1.96 -9.48 32.99
CA LYS A 330 -1.81 -9.97 34.38
C LYS A 330 -2.79 -9.36 35.37
N TYR A 331 -3.39 -8.21 35.00
CA TYR A 331 -4.14 -7.40 35.93
C TYR A 331 -5.59 -7.26 35.49
N HIS A 332 -6.48 -7.26 36.49
CA HIS A 332 -7.88 -6.89 36.36
C HIS A 332 -8.17 -5.82 37.42
N PHE A 333 -9.02 -4.88 37.10
CA PHE A 333 -9.54 -3.92 38.04
C PHE A 333 -11.05 -4.11 38.21
N GLU A 334 -11.54 -4.08 39.45
CA GLU A 334 -12.98 -4.14 39.73
C GLU A 334 -13.58 -2.74 39.50
N TRP A 335 -14.00 -2.51 38.26
CA TRP A 335 -14.49 -1.20 37.78
C TRP A 335 -15.85 -0.82 38.32
N LYS A 336 -16.65 -1.78 38.76
CA LYS A 336 -17.97 -1.59 39.32
C LYS A 336 -17.98 -2.08 40.76
N PRO A 337 -18.66 -1.37 41.68
CA PRO A 337 -18.95 -1.96 42.99
C PRO A 337 -19.76 -3.25 42.79
N ALA A 338 -19.41 -4.28 43.59
CA ALA A 338 -20.08 -5.58 43.55
C ALA A 338 -21.57 -5.48 43.90
#